data_7c29d0b6ec5ea9183b79d997c7558551
#
_entry.id   7c29d0b6ec5ea9183b79d997c7558551
#
_cell.length_a   1.000
_cell.length_b   1.000
_cell.length_c   1.000
_cell.angle_alpha   90.00
_cell.angle_beta   90.00
_cell.angle_gamma   90.00
#
_symmetry.space_group_name_H-M   'P 1'
#
loop_
_entity.id
_entity.type
_entity.pdbx_description
1 polymer ?
#
loop_
_entity_poly.entity_id
_entity_poly.type
_entity_poly.pdbx_seq_one_letter_code
_entity_poly.pdbx_strand_id
1 'polypeptide(L)'
;MSTFETKEQVSAGGVVYRRRGARVEVALISVGEQGRWQLPKGLVGRGESAEEAALREVREETGLTCEIAGELEKVEYWYFSKGGARRVRFHKFVHFYLMRYLSGDVS
;
A
#
# COMPACT_ATOMS: atom_id res chain seq x y z
N MET A 1 22.76 2.21 -28.35
CA MET A 1 22.65 2.03 -26.90
C MET A 1 21.27 2.54 -26.43
N SER A 2 20.51 1.68 -25.85
CA SER A 2 19.20 2.13 -25.36
C SER A 2 19.39 2.85 -24.03
N THR A 3 18.84 4.03 -23.95
CA THR A 3 18.89 4.80 -22.73
C THR A 3 17.49 4.88 -22.12
N PHE A 4 17.40 4.60 -20.87
CA PHE A 4 16.17 4.81 -20.12
C PHE A 4 16.53 5.36 -18.75
N GLU A 5 15.62 6.13 -18.22
CA GLU A 5 15.73 6.69 -16.89
C GLU A 5 15.26 5.68 -15.87
N THR A 6 15.90 5.61 -14.72
CA THR A 6 15.44 4.81 -13.60
C THR A 6 14.95 5.73 -12.50
N LYS A 7 13.74 5.49 -12.03
CA LYS A 7 13.16 6.23 -10.90
C LYS A 7 12.82 5.28 -9.77
N GLU A 8 13.05 5.72 -8.56
CA GLU A 8 12.63 4.99 -7.38
C GLU A 8 11.28 5.48 -6.90
N GLN A 9 10.43 4.55 -6.49
CA GLN A 9 9.15 4.86 -5.86
C GLN A 9 9.06 4.10 -4.55
N VAL A 10 8.53 4.76 -3.53
CA VAL A 10 8.30 4.15 -2.23
C VAL A 10 6.83 4.28 -1.91
N SER A 11 6.20 3.15 -1.64
CA SER A 11 4.81 3.07 -1.20
C SER A 11 4.76 2.43 0.17
N ALA A 12 3.66 2.65 0.86
CA ALA A 12 3.41 2.03 2.14
C ALA A 12 1.95 1.64 2.25
N GLY A 13 1.68 0.59 2.98
CA GLY A 13 0.33 0.10 3.16
C GLY A 13 0.21 -0.78 4.39
N GLY A 14 -0.97 -1.35 4.57
CA GLY A 14 -1.24 -2.11 5.77
C GLY A 14 -2.02 -3.37 5.56
N VAL A 15 -1.76 -4.32 6.42
CA VAL A 15 -2.58 -5.50 6.62
C VAL A 15 -3.36 -5.24 7.90
N VAL A 16 -4.62 -4.85 7.75
CA VAL A 16 -5.48 -4.49 8.87
C VAL A 16 -6.24 -5.72 9.33
N TYR A 17 -6.16 -5.99 10.61
CA TYR A 17 -6.88 -7.12 11.19
C TYR A 17 -7.71 -6.71 12.39
N ARG A 18 -8.75 -7.47 12.65
CA ARG A 18 -9.50 -7.43 13.89
C ARG A 18 -9.96 -8.83 14.24
N ARG A 19 -10.17 -9.06 15.54
CA ARG A 19 -10.75 -10.31 16.01
C ARG A 19 -12.24 -10.14 16.22
N ARG A 20 -12.99 -11.13 15.77
CA ARG A 20 -14.42 -11.24 16.00
C ARG A 20 -14.73 -12.64 16.51
N GLY A 21 -14.79 -12.80 17.84
CA GLY A 21 -14.92 -14.12 18.44
C GLY A 21 -13.72 -14.99 18.06
N ALA A 22 -13.97 -16.13 17.43
CA ALA A 22 -12.91 -17.04 16.99
C ALA A 22 -12.36 -16.70 15.61
N ARG A 23 -12.86 -15.63 14.96
CA ARG A 23 -12.46 -15.26 13.61
C ARG A 23 -11.47 -14.10 13.61
N VAL A 24 -10.60 -14.09 12.61
CA VAL A 24 -9.75 -12.94 12.29
C VAL A 24 -10.18 -12.43 10.93
N GLU A 25 -10.50 -11.15 10.87
CA GLU A 25 -10.89 -10.50 9.63
C GLU A 25 -9.78 -9.58 9.15
N VAL A 26 -9.57 -9.51 7.84
CA VAL A 26 -8.56 -8.66 7.22
C VAL A 26 -9.25 -7.75 6.21
N ALA A 27 -8.85 -6.47 6.19
CA ALA A 27 -9.41 -5.49 5.27
C ALA A 27 -8.70 -5.55 3.93
N LEU A 28 -9.49 -5.66 2.87
CA LEU A 28 -9.01 -5.61 1.49
C LEU A 28 -9.80 -4.56 0.74
N ILE A 29 -9.21 -4.02 -0.32
CA ILE A 29 -9.89 -3.09 -1.22
C ILE A 29 -10.06 -3.73 -2.59
N SER A 30 -11.12 -3.34 -3.29
CA SER A 30 -11.37 -3.76 -4.66
C SER A 30 -10.89 -2.65 -5.59
N VAL A 31 -10.03 -2.99 -6.53
CA VAL A 31 -9.40 -2.02 -7.42
C VAL A 31 -9.66 -2.38 -8.87
N GLY A 32 -9.95 -1.36 -9.68
CA GLY A 32 -10.15 -1.50 -11.12
C GLY A 32 -11.53 -2.01 -11.48
N GLU A 33 -11.83 -1.99 -12.78
CA GLU A 33 -13.12 -2.43 -13.30
C GLU A 33 -13.40 -3.90 -13.08
N GLN A 34 -12.35 -4.71 -13.00
CA GLN A 34 -12.48 -6.14 -12.79
C GLN A 34 -12.58 -6.52 -11.30
N GLY A 35 -12.55 -5.54 -10.40
CA GLY A 35 -12.72 -5.77 -8.98
C GLY A 35 -11.64 -6.62 -8.35
N ARG A 36 -10.39 -6.39 -8.69
CA ARG A 36 -9.29 -7.12 -8.07
C ARG A 36 -9.13 -6.71 -6.60
N TRP A 37 -9.00 -7.70 -5.75
CA TRP A 37 -8.78 -7.48 -4.32
C TRP A 37 -7.32 -7.22 -4.04
N GLN A 38 -7.03 -6.18 -3.29
CA GLN A 38 -5.68 -5.79 -2.93
C GLN A 38 -5.61 -5.29 -1.49
N LEU A 39 -4.41 -5.31 -0.93
CA LEU A 39 -4.14 -4.64 0.32
C LEU A 39 -4.12 -3.12 0.08
N PRO A 40 -4.65 -2.31 1.01
CA PRO A 40 -4.59 -0.86 0.88
C PRO A 40 -3.14 -0.37 0.96
N LYS A 41 -2.74 0.45 -0.01
CA LYS A 41 -1.41 1.03 -0.07
C LYS A 41 -1.37 2.22 -1.01
N GLY A 42 -0.36 3.04 -0.88
CA GLY A 42 -0.12 4.14 -1.79
C GLY A 42 1.24 4.78 -1.57
N LEU A 43 1.53 5.79 -2.37
CA LEU A 43 2.84 6.45 -2.35
C LEU A 43 3.08 7.19 -1.03
N VAL A 44 4.31 7.09 -0.55
CA VAL A 44 4.75 7.88 0.59
C VAL A 44 4.88 9.34 0.16
N GLY A 45 4.23 10.23 0.87
CA GLY A 45 4.25 11.65 0.57
C GLY A 45 5.53 12.32 1.04
N ARG A 46 5.75 13.52 0.52
CA ARG A 46 6.91 14.32 0.92
C ARG A 46 6.83 14.66 2.42
N GLY A 47 7.91 14.37 3.15
CA GLY A 47 7.97 14.63 4.58
C GLY A 47 7.23 13.62 5.44
N GLU A 48 6.66 12.60 4.83
CA GLU A 48 5.93 11.53 5.50
C GLU A 48 6.86 10.37 5.80
N SER A 49 6.74 9.75 6.98
CA SER A 49 7.39 8.46 7.20
C SER A 49 6.58 7.36 6.50
N ALA A 50 7.18 6.20 6.30
CA ALA A 50 6.47 5.07 5.73
C ALA A 50 5.29 4.65 6.62
N GLU A 51 5.45 4.70 7.93
CA GLU A 51 4.38 4.39 8.89
C GLU A 51 3.22 5.36 8.78
N GLU A 52 3.52 6.66 8.72
CA GLU A 52 2.50 7.70 8.55
C GLU A 52 1.75 7.53 7.24
N ALA A 53 2.48 7.26 6.16
CA ALA A 53 1.88 7.03 4.85
C ALA A 53 0.98 5.80 4.87
N ALA A 54 1.43 4.71 5.50
CA ALA A 54 0.65 3.48 5.59
C ALA A 54 -0.67 3.72 6.32
N LEU A 55 -0.64 4.41 7.45
CA LEU A 55 -1.86 4.73 8.21
C LEU A 55 -2.80 5.63 7.42
N ARG A 56 -2.25 6.62 6.73
CA ARG A 56 -3.04 7.53 5.90
C ARG A 56 -3.69 6.81 4.73
N GLU A 57 -2.93 6.00 4.01
CA GLU A 57 -3.45 5.26 2.84
C GLU A 57 -4.54 4.27 3.25
N VAL A 58 -4.36 3.57 4.36
CA VAL A 58 -5.39 2.67 4.88
C VAL A 58 -6.65 3.45 5.17
N ARG A 59 -6.54 4.59 5.82
CA ARG A 59 -7.69 5.42 6.16
C ARG A 59 -8.39 5.95 4.91
N GLU A 60 -7.64 6.44 3.93
CA GLU A 60 -8.21 6.97 2.68
C GLU A 60 -8.92 5.89 1.87
N GLU A 61 -8.35 4.70 1.80
CA GLU A 61 -8.87 3.64 0.95
C GLU A 61 -9.93 2.76 1.61
N THR A 62 -9.91 2.65 2.94
CA THR A 62 -10.83 1.76 3.66
C THR A 62 -11.78 2.48 4.62
N GLY A 63 -11.46 3.70 5.01
CA GLY A 63 -12.20 4.43 6.05
C GLY A 63 -11.85 3.99 7.46
N LEU A 64 -10.85 3.15 7.62
CA LEU A 64 -10.49 2.60 8.93
C LEU A 64 -9.38 3.38 9.60
N THR A 65 -9.53 3.59 10.90
CA THR A 65 -8.47 4.14 11.76
C THR A 65 -7.83 2.99 12.50
N CYS A 66 -6.51 2.90 12.40
CA CYS A 66 -5.74 1.77 12.88
C CYS A 66 -4.51 2.22 13.66
N GLU A 67 -3.87 1.27 14.32
CA GLU A 67 -2.56 1.51 14.92
C GLU A 67 -1.56 0.47 14.39
N ILE A 68 -0.31 0.85 14.32
CA ILE A 68 0.75 -0.05 13.89
C ILE A 68 0.98 -1.10 14.98
N ALA A 69 0.86 -2.37 14.61
CA ALA A 69 1.12 -3.49 15.51
C ALA A 69 2.46 -4.16 15.22
N GLY A 70 2.98 -3.99 14.01
CA GLY A 70 4.27 -4.56 13.65
C GLY A 70 4.67 -4.18 12.24
N GLU A 71 5.92 -4.45 11.93
CA GLU A 71 6.47 -4.22 10.60
C GLU A 71 6.52 -5.55 9.87
N LEU A 72 6.04 -5.57 8.64
CA LEU A 72 6.10 -6.74 7.78
C LEU A 72 7.25 -6.59 6.80
N GLU A 73 7.50 -7.65 6.05
CA GLU A 73 8.59 -7.66 5.09
C GLU A 73 8.34 -6.66 3.95
N LYS A 74 9.39 -5.97 3.55
CA LYS A 74 9.34 -5.04 2.44
C LYS A 74 9.32 -5.80 1.13
N VAL A 75 8.42 -5.40 0.22
CA VAL A 75 8.34 -5.95 -1.12
C VAL A 75 9.08 -5.04 -2.09
N GLU A 76 9.88 -5.61 -2.97
CA GLU A 76 10.66 -4.87 -3.95
C GLU A 76 10.41 -5.46 -5.33
N TYR A 77 10.18 -4.58 -6.33
CA TYR A 77 10.05 -5.05 -7.72
C TYR A 77 10.40 -3.94 -8.70
N TRP A 78 10.60 -4.37 -9.96
CA TRP A 78 10.96 -3.50 -11.06
C TRP A 78 9.88 -3.58 -12.14
N TYR A 79 9.60 -2.46 -12.79
CA TYR A 79 8.72 -2.45 -13.94
C TYR A 79 9.05 -1.28 -14.86
N PHE A 80 8.59 -1.35 -16.10
CA PHE A 80 8.73 -0.26 -17.06
C PHE A 80 7.40 0.45 -17.24
N SER A 81 7.47 1.76 -17.49
CA SER A 81 6.28 2.55 -17.81
C SER A 81 5.64 2.03 -19.09
N LYS A 82 4.32 2.12 -19.15
CA LYS A 82 3.57 1.74 -20.35
C LYS A 82 3.35 2.95 -21.22
N GLY A 83 3.72 2.84 -22.52
CA GLY A 83 3.49 3.89 -23.50
C GLY A 83 4.45 5.06 -23.35
N GLY A 84 4.27 6.05 -24.22
CA GLY A 84 5.10 7.23 -24.25
C GLY A 84 6.36 7.06 -25.08
N ALA A 85 6.97 8.18 -25.46
CA ALA A 85 8.16 8.20 -26.28
C ALA A 85 9.42 7.80 -25.53
N ARG A 86 9.37 7.85 -24.21
CA ARG A 86 10.49 7.55 -23.33
C ARG A 86 10.17 6.41 -22.41
N ARG A 87 11.04 5.41 -22.38
CA ARG A 87 10.92 4.33 -21.42
C ARG A 87 11.49 4.78 -20.09
N VAL A 88 10.72 4.54 -19.03
CA VAL A 88 11.17 4.77 -17.67
C VAL A 88 11.09 3.45 -16.93
N ARG A 89 12.20 3.06 -16.32
CA ARG A 89 12.25 1.88 -15.46
C ARG A 89 12.00 2.34 -14.03
N PHE A 90 11.07 1.68 -13.38
CA PHE A 90 10.75 1.97 -11.98
C PHE A 90 11.29 0.88 -11.08
N HIS A 91 11.94 1.30 -10.02
CA HIS A 91 12.35 0.45 -8.92
C HIS A 91 11.45 0.79 -7.75
N LYS A 92 10.57 -0.13 -7.39
CA LYS A 92 9.53 0.14 -6.39
C LYS A 92 9.72 -0.67 -5.14
N PHE A 93 9.60 0.02 -4.01
CA PHE A 93 9.56 -0.59 -2.68
C PHE A 93 8.18 -0.39 -2.09
N VAL A 94 7.64 -1.41 -1.47
CA VAL A 94 6.38 -1.29 -0.73
C VAL A 94 6.62 -1.77 0.69
N HIS A 95 6.42 -0.87 1.64
CA HIS A 95 6.51 -1.20 3.07
C HIS A 95 5.12 -1.54 3.58
N PHE A 96 4.94 -2.76 4.07
CA PHE A 96 3.68 -3.17 4.68
C PHE A 96 3.82 -3.26 6.18
N TYR A 97 2.77 -2.80 6.88
CA TYR A 97 2.70 -2.85 8.33
C TYR A 97 1.48 -3.66 8.75
N LEU A 98 1.66 -4.45 9.79
CA LEU A 98 0.54 -5.09 10.45
C LEU A 98 -0.16 -4.04 11.29
N MET A 99 -1.46 -3.89 11.10
CA MET A 99 -2.25 -2.84 11.76
C MET A 99 -3.42 -3.45 12.50
N ARG A 100 -3.63 -2.96 13.70
CA ARG A 100 -4.80 -3.33 14.49
C ARG A 100 -5.90 -2.31 14.26
N TYR A 101 -7.09 -2.80 13.95
CA TYR A 101 -8.28 -1.98 13.80
C TYR A 101 -8.64 -1.29 15.12
N LEU A 102 -8.92 0.00 15.05
CA LEU A 102 -9.37 0.80 16.19
C LEU A 102 -10.82 1.27 16.00
N SER A 103 -11.12 1.85 14.85
CA SER A 103 -12.45 2.40 14.58
C SER A 103 -12.68 2.60 13.08
N GLY A 104 -13.91 2.90 12.72
CA GLY A 104 -14.33 3.18 11.36
C GLY A 104 -15.10 2.02 10.75
N ASP A 105 -15.78 2.31 9.64
CA ASP A 105 -16.56 1.33 8.89
C ASP A 105 -16.14 1.32 7.45
N VAL A 106 -16.06 0.12 6.88
CA VAL A 106 -15.91 -0.06 5.44
C VAL A 106 -17.28 0.11 4.81
N SER A 107 -17.40 1.08 3.92
CA SER A 107 -18.67 1.34 3.23
C SER A 107 -18.65 0.79 1.80
#